data_726c4752da9936f1149a024295f33069
#
_entry.id   726c4752da9936f1149a024295f33069
#
_cell.length_a   1.000
_cell.length_b   1.000
_cell.length_c   1.000
_cell.angle_alpha   90.00
_cell.angle_beta   90.00
_cell.angle_gamma   90.00
#
_symmetry.space_group_name_H-M   'P 1'
#
loop_
_entity.id
_entity.type
_entity.pdbx_description
1 polymer ?
#
loop_
_entity_poly.entity_id
_entity_poly.type
_entity_poly.pdbx_seq_one_letter_code
_entity_poly.pdbx_strand_id
1 'polypeptide(L)'
;MADVDASARPVHLVVLGGRVGSGKSSLARAAVATWPGTWRRCSQDALGSRRAVERAAREALWRGEHVLIDRTNLDRAQRAHWLRLAHEVRAVRPVVASLLWLDVDARVCRERLAVRQGHPTLRTPAQAHAYVRGADAVCYR
;
A
#
# COMPACT_ATOMS: atom_id res chain seq x y z
N MET A 1 28.28 13.01 -3.37
CA MET A 1 26.99 12.76 -4.05
C MET A 1 27.23 11.67 -5.07
N ALA A 2 26.64 10.51 -4.87
CA ALA A 2 26.67 9.49 -5.90
C ALA A 2 25.85 10.02 -7.09
N ASP A 3 26.40 10.04 -8.29
CA ASP A 3 25.66 10.35 -9.49
C ASP A 3 24.52 9.33 -9.62
N VAL A 4 23.29 9.81 -9.49
CA VAL A 4 22.13 8.99 -9.80
C VAL A 4 22.23 8.64 -11.28
N ASP A 5 22.42 7.36 -11.58
CA ASP A 5 22.47 6.91 -12.97
C ASP A 5 21.15 7.26 -13.67
N ALA A 6 21.15 8.36 -14.38
CA ALA A 6 19.99 8.87 -15.10
C ALA A 6 19.53 7.92 -16.23
N SER A 7 20.36 6.93 -16.60
CA SER A 7 20.01 5.88 -17.57
C SER A 7 19.26 4.71 -16.92
N ALA A 8 19.27 4.60 -15.59
CA ALA A 8 18.58 3.55 -14.88
C ALA A 8 17.06 3.71 -15.02
N ARG A 9 16.36 2.64 -15.38
CA ARG A 9 14.90 2.64 -15.43
C ARG A 9 14.34 2.94 -14.03
N PRO A 10 13.34 3.84 -13.91
CA PRO A 10 12.77 4.18 -12.63
C PRO A 10 12.08 2.97 -11.99
N VAL A 11 12.18 2.85 -10.69
CA VAL A 11 11.34 1.95 -9.91
C VAL A 11 10.04 2.66 -9.51
N HIS A 12 8.98 1.91 -9.34
CA HIS A 12 7.67 2.44 -8.98
C HIS A 12 7.35 2.14 -7.53
N LEU A 13 6.96 3.17 -6.80
CA LEU A 13 6.33 3.06 -5.48
C LEU A 13 4.85 3.38 -5.64
N VAL A 14 4.02 2.35 -5.62
CA VAL A 14 2.56 2.50 -5.74
C VAL A 14 1.93 2.39 -4.37
N VAL A 15 1.34 3.47 -3.91
CA VAL A 15 0.60 3.53 -2.64
C VAL A 15 -0.84 3.17 -2.93
N LEU A 16 -1.30 2.05 -2.41
CA LEU A 16 -2.70 1.65 -2.53
C LEU A 16 -3.52 2.37 -1.48
N GLY A 17 -4.62 2.98 -1.89
CA GLY A 17 -5.55 3.64 -1.00
C GLY A 17 -6.97 3.13 -1.22
N GLY A 18 -7.80 3.26 -0.21
CA GLY A 18 -9.19 2.84 -0.26
C GLY A 18 -9.65 2.12 1.01
N ARG A 19 -10.94 1.92 1.12
CA ARG A 19 -11.57 1.27 2.27
C ARG A 19 -11.12 -0.17 2.44
N VAL A 20 -11.21 -0.69 3.65
CA VAL A 20 -11.10 -2.13 3.91
C VAL A 20 -12.20 -2.85 3.12
N GLY A 21 -11.84 -3.91 2.41
CA GLY A 21 -12.76 -4.62 1.52
C GLY A 21 -12.83 -4.07 0.09
N SER A 22 -12.02 -3.06 -0.26
CA SER A 22 -11.99 -2.50 -1.62
C SER A 22 -11.18 -3.32 -2.63
N GLY A 23 -10.39 -4.30 -2.17
CA GLY A 23 -9.62 -5.17 -3.05
C GLY A 23 -8.12 -4.85 -3.16
N LYS A 24 -7.58 -3.99 -2.30
CA LYS A 24 -6.15 -3.61 -2.28
C LYS A 24 -5.22 -4.81 -2.19
N SER A 25 -5.45 -5.68 -1.22
CA SER A 25 -4.61 -6.86 -1.00
C SER A 25 -4.72 -7.86 -2.15
N SER A 26 -5.91 -8.03 -2.72
CA SER A 26 -6.13 -8.89 -3.89
C SER A 26 -5.37 -8.37 -5.11
N LEU A 27 -5.42 -7.05 -5.34
CA LEU A 27 -4.66 -6.40 -6.41
C LEU A 27 -3.15 -6.57 -6.22
N ALA A 28 -2.65 -6.31 -5.01
CA ALA A 28 -1.23 -6.41 -4.71
C ALA A 28 -0.71 -7.84 -4.87
N ARG A 29 -1.46 -8.82 -4.40
CA ARG A 29 -1.12 -10.24 -4.58
C ARG A 29 -1.12 -10.66 -6.05
N ALA A 30 -2.10 -10.20 -6.82
CA ALA A 30 -2.18 -10.48 -8.25
C ALA A 30 -1.00 -9.88 -9.01
N ALA A 31 -0.58 -8.66 -8.68
CA ALA A 31 0.58 -8.03 -9.30
C ALA A 31 1.87 -8.82 -9.02
N VAL A 32 2.10 -9.24 -7.79
CA VAL A 32 3.28 -10.04 -7.42
C VAL A 32 3.26 -11.41 -8.10
N ALA A 33 2.09 -12.04 -8.21
CA ALA A 33 1.95 -13.32 -8.87
C ALA A 33 2.16 -13.24 -10.39
N THR A 34 1.73 -12.14 -11.02
CA THR A 34 1.85 -11.92 -12.47
C THR A 34 3.28 -11.55 -12.86
N TRP A 35 3.97 -10.77 -12.03
CA TRP A 35 5.35 -10.32 -12.28
C TRP A 35 6.27 -10.69 -11.12
N PRO A 36 6.58 -11.98 -10.93
CA PRO A 36 7.40 -12.44 -9.81
C PRO A 36 8.82 -11.87 -9.91
N GLY A 37 9.36 -11.47 -8.77
CA GLY A 37 10.70 -10.86 -8.67
C GLY A 37 10.80 -9.41 -9.12
N THR A 38 9.74 -8.83 -9.71
CA THR A 38 9.70 -7.43 -10.16
C THR A 38 8.95 -6.54 -9.19
N TRP A 39 7.86 -7.03 -8.63
CA TRP A 39 7.01 -6.34 -7.67
C TRP A 39 7.09 -6.96 -6.28
N ARG A 40 7.17 -6.10 -5.27
CA ARG A 40 7.09 -6.49 -3.85
C ARG A 40 5.86 -5.86 -3.21
N ARG A 41 5.07 -6.70 -2.57
CA ARG A 41 3.98 -6.25 -1.69
C ARG A 41 4.53 -5.99 -0.30
N CYS A 42 4.32 -4.78 0.23
CA CYS A 42 4.65 -4.40 1.59
C CYS A 42 3.35 -4.10 2.34
N SER A 43 2.96 -5.00 3.23
CA SER A 43 1.72 -4.96 3.97
C SER A 43 1.96 -4.89 5.46
N GLN A 44 1.24 -4.03 6.18
CA GLN A 44 1.31 -3.96 7.62
C GLN A 44 0.78 -5.23 8.29
N ASP A 45 -0.21 -5.88 7.72
CA ASP A 45 -0.75 -7.14 8.25
C ASP A 45 0.31 -8.24 8.27
N ALA A 46 1.18 -8.28 7.25
CA ALA A 46 2.28 -9.24 7.17
C ALA A 46 3.51 -8.82 7.99
N LEU A 47 3.81 -7.52 8.07
CA LEU A 47 5.04 -6.99 8.64
C LEU A 47 4.89 -6.44 10.06
N GLY A 48 3.68 -6.25 10.54
CA GLY A 48 3.35 -5.92 11.93
C GLY A 48 3.33 -4.43 12.28
N SER A 49 4.12 -3.58 11.60
CA SER A 49 4.17 -2.15 11.89
C SER A 49 4.46 -1.31 10.65
N ARG A 50 4.09 -0.01 10.71
CA ARG A 50 4.45 0.95 9.65
C ARG A 50 5.97 1.02 9.43
N ARG A 51 6.76 1.05 10.51
CA ARG A 51 8.23 1.11 10.41
C ARG A 51 8.81 -0.11 9.72
N ALA A 52 8.26 -1.29 9.96
CA ALA A 52 8.66 -2.50 9.25
C ALA A 52 8.31 -2.44 7.77
N VAL A 53 7.13 -1.90 7.43
CA VAL A 53 6.72 -1.67 6.03
C VAL A 53 7.66 -0.68 5.34
N GLU A 54 7.99 0.45 5.98
CA GLU A 54 8.92 1.44 5.44
C GLU A 54 10.30 0.84 5.18
N ARG A 55 10.81 0.05 6.12
CA ARG A 55 12.12 -0.63 5.97
C ARG A 55 12.11 -1.59 4.78
N ALA A 56 11.11 -2.46 4.71
CA ALA A 56 10.99 -3.44 3.64
C ALA A 56 10.84 -2.76 2.26
N ALA A 57 10.04 -1.69 2.19
CA ALA A 57 9.87 -0.91 0.98
C ALA A 57 11.16 -0.22 0.54
N ARG A 58 11.89 0.41 1.46
CA ARG A 58 13.18 1.04 1.19
C ARG A 58 14.20 0.05 0.64
N GLU A 59 14.34 -1.08 1.27
CA GLU A 59 15.26 -2.13 0.82
C GLU A 59 14.89 -2.69 -0.56
N ALA A 60 13.61 -2.91 -0.82
CA ALA A 60 13.14 -3.38 -2.12
C ALA A 60 13.42 -2.35 -3.23
N LEU A 61 13.09 -1.09 -2.99
CA LEU A 61 13.37 0.00 -3.94
C LEU A 61 14.88 0.14 -4.21
N TRP A 62 15.72 0.05 -3.20
CA TRP A 62 17.18 0.08 -3.37
C TRP A 62 17.70 -1.07 -4.22
N ARG A 63 17.10 -2.24 -4.11
CA ARG A 63 17.44 -3.39 -4.96
C ARG A 63 16.89 -3.30 -6.38
N GLY A 64 16.08 -2.29 -6.69
CA GLY A 64 15.49 -2.13 -8.01
C GLY A 64 14.16 -2.85 -8.22
N GLU A 65 13.52 -3.26 -7.14
CA GLU A 65 12.18 -3.83 -7.19
C GLU A 65 11.12 -2.71 -7.17
N HIS A 66 10.02 -2.90 -7.86
CA HIS A 66 8.82 -2.06 -7.69
C HIS A 66 8.09 -2.46 -6.40
N VAL A 67 7.44 -1.49 -5.76
CA VAL A 67 6.80 -1.69 -4.46
C VAL A 67 5.33 -1.29 -4.51
N LEU A 68 4.49 -2.14 -3.94
CA LEU A 68 3.09 -1.87 -3.63
C LEU A 68 2.93 -1.74 -2.11
N ILE A 69 2.49 -0.57 -1.64
CA ILE A 69 2.16 -0.34 -0.24
C ILE A 69 0.70 -0.74 -0.01
N ASP A 70 0.52 -1.91 0.56
CA ASP A 70 -0.80 -2.48 0.84
C ASP A 70 -1.26 -2.11 2.25
N ARG A 71 -1.80 -0.91 2.37
CA ARG A 71 -2.45 -0.36 3.55
C ARG A 71 -3.64 0.49 3.12
N THR A 72 -4.49 0.87 4.05
CA THR A 72 -5.65 1.72 3.75
C THR A 72 -5.26 3.10 3.22
N ASN A 73 -4.22 3.71 3.77
CA ASN A 73 -3.65 5.00 3.33
C ASN A 73 -4.72 6.10 3.11
N LEU A 74 -5.69 6.18 4.01
CA LEU A 74 -6.89 6.99 3.85
C LEU A 74 -6.62 8.49 3.95
N ASP A 75 -5.74 8.90 4.87
CA ASP A 75 -5.45 10.30 5.10
C ASP A 75 -4.10 10.76 4.53
N ARG A 76 -3.92 12.08 4.49
CA ARG A 76 -2.69 12.71 3.99
C ARG A 76 -1.46 12.33 4.80
N ALA A 77 -1.60 12.25 6.14
CA ALA A 77 -0.48 11.97 7.02
C ALA A 77 0.08 10.55 6.76
N GLN A 78 -0.81 9.58 6.57
CA GLN A 78 -0.43 8.22 6.20
C GLN A 78 0.30 8.19 4.85
N ARG A 79 -0.23 8.88 3.85
CA ARG A 79 0.39 8.92 2.50
C ARG A 79 1.72 9.68 2.49
N ALA A 80 1.87 10.70 3.33
CA ALA A 80 3.09 11.51 3.41
C ALA A 80 4.33 10.69 3.81
N HIS A 81 4.18 9.62 4.58
CA HIS A 81 5.29 8.73 4.92
C HIS A 81 5.92 8.10 3.66
N TRP A 82 5.08 7.71 2.71
CA TRP A 82 5.53 7.07 1.48
C TRP A 82 6.16 8.05 0.50
N LEU A 83 5.68 9.29 0.47
CA LEU A 83 6.29 10.36 -0.32
C LEU A 83 7.68 10.73 0.21
N ARG A 84 7.85 10.77 1.53
CA ARG A 84 9.18 10.98 2.14
C ARG A 84 10.12 9.84 1.80
N LEU A 85 9.66 8.60 1.88
CA LEU A 85 10.43 7.43 1.49
C LEU A 85 10.87 7.49 0.03
N ALA A 86 9.96 7.84 -0.88
CA ALA A 86 10.29 8.02 -2.29
C ALA A 86 11.35 9.10 -2.49
N HIS A 87 11.24 10.21 -1.75
CA HIS A 87 12.21 11.30 -1.80
C HIS A 87 13.61 10.84 -1.33
N GLU A 88 13.68 10.09 -0.24
CA GLU A 88 14.96 9.52 0.24
C GLU A 88 15.60 8.60 -0.83
N VAL A 89 14.81 7.69 -1.40
CA VAL A 89 15.32 6.72 -2.38
C VAL A 89 15.77 7.40 -3.67
N ARG A 90 15.16 8.53 -4.05
CA ARG A 90 15.57 9.31 -5.23
C ARG A 90 17.02 9.82 -5.18
N ALA A 91 17.62 9.91 -4.00
CA ALA A 91 19.04 10.20 -3.86
C ALA A 91 19.95 9.09 -4.40
N VAL A 92 19.42 7.88 -4.58
CA VAL A 92 20.16 6.69 -5.01
C VAL A 92 19.73 6.23 -6.40
N ARG A 93 18.42 6.26 -6.69
CA ARG A 93 17.87 5.86 -7.99
C ARG A 93 16.57 6.58 -8.32
N PRO A 94 16.20 6.68 -9.61
CA PRO A 94 14.93 7.28 -10.00
C PRO A 94 13.73 6.49 -9.44
N VAL A 95 12.78 7.19 -8.81
CA VAL A 95 11.55 6.64 -8.25
C VAL A 95 10.34 7.41 -8.75
N VAL A 96 9.36 6.71 -9.27
CA VAL A 96 8.03 7.25 -9.56
C VAL A 96 7.08 6.82 -8.45
N ALA A 97 6.57 7.79 -7.69
CA ALA A 97 5.57 7.56 -6.65
C ALA A 97 4.16 7.83 -7.21
N SER A 98 3.25 6.91 -7.01
CA SER A 98 1.87 7.00 -7.49
C SER A 98 0.89 6.58 -6.40
N LEU A 99 -0.28 7.19 -6.37
CA LEU A 99 -1.42 6.75 -5.57
C LEU A 99 -2.42 6.02 -6.48
N LEU A 100 -2.70 4.79 -6.14
CA LEU A 100 -3.78 4.03 -6.77
C LEU A 100 -4.93 3.91 -5.77
N TRP A 101 -5.99 4.66 -6.02
CA TRP A 101 -7.17 4.69 -5.18
C TRP A 101 -8.23 3.74 -5.69
N LEU A 102 -8.62 2.77 -4.85
CA LEU A 102 -9.73 1.85 -5.15
C LEU A 102 -11.02 2.45 -4.59
N ASP A 103 -11.74 3.13 -5.45
CA ASP A 103 -13.02 3.78 -5.10
C ASP A 103 -14.16 2.77 -5.19
N VAL A 104 -14.36 2.04 -4.11
CA VAL A 104 -15.43 1.05 -3.96
C VAL A 104 -16.42 1.53 -2.92
N ASP A 105 -17.71 1.46 -3.25
CA ASP A 105 -18.81 1.86 -2.35
C ASP A 105 -18.70 1.16 -0.99
N ALA A 106 -18.94 1.91 0.08
CA ALA A 106 -18.85 1.41 1.45
C ALA A 106 -19.77 0.21 1.71
N ARG A 107 -20.95 0.18 1.08
CA ARG A 107 -21.88 -0.95 1.19
C ARG A 107 -21.25 -2.22 0.60
N VAL A 108 -20.65 -2.12 -0.58
CA VAL A 108 -19.98 -3.26 -1.24
C VAL A 108 -18.82 -3.76 -0.39
N CYS A 109 -18.04 -2.86 0.18
CA CYS A 109 -16.96 -3.22 1.11
C CYS A 109 -17.48 -3.97 2.33
N ARG A 110 -18.58 -3.50 2.94
CA ARG A 110 -19.21 -4.17 4.08
C ARG A 110 -19.72 -5.57 3.72
N GLU A 111 -20.38 -5.71 2.58
CA GLU A 111 -20.88 -6.99 2.08
C GLU A 111 -19.74 -7.99 1.88
N ARG A 112 -18.64 -7.56 1.26
CA ARG A 112 -17.44 -8.39 1.08
C ARG A 112 -16.81 -8.82 2.41
N LEU A 113 -16.74 -7.92 3.39
CA LEU A 113 -16.19 -8.19 4.70
C LEU A 113 -17.08 -9.13 5.53
N ALA A 114 -18.40 -9.07 5.36
CA ALA A 114 -19.34 -9.96 6.05
C ALA A 114 -19.14 -11.45 5.68
N VAL A 115 -18.73 -11.73 4.45
CA VAL A 115 -18.48 -13.10 3.96
C VAL A 115 -17.00 -13.50 4.00
N ARG A 116 -16.11 -12.54 4.25
CA ARG A 116 -14.66 -12.79 4.26
C ARG A 116 -14.25 -13.51 5.54
N GLN A 117 -13.55 -14.64 5.38
CA GLN A 117 -12.92 -15.36 6.47
C GLN A 117 -11.42 -15.11 6.51
N GLY A 118 -10.83 -15.08 7.72
CA GLY A 118 -9.38 -15.06 7.89
C GLY A 118 -8.67 -13.76 7.59
N HIS A 119 -9.32 -12.60 7.82
CA HIS A 119 -8.60 -11.32 7.74
C HIS A 119 -7.57 -11.22 8.87
N PRO A 120 -6.27 -10.97 8.60
CA PRO A 120 -5.21 -11.01 9.60
C PRO A 120 -5.40 -10.05 10.77
N THR A 121 -5.90 -8.84 10.51
CA THR A 121 -6.06 -7.75 11.51
C THR A 121 -7.50 -7.62 12.01
N LEU A 122 -8.48 -7.83 11.13
CA LEU A 122 -9.90 -7.67 11.42
C LEU A 122 -10.56 -9.06 11.49
N ARG A 123 -10.63 -9.61 12.69
CA ARG A 123 -11.06 -10.99 12.91
C ARG A 123 -12.57 -11.21 12.84
N THR A 124 -13.36 -10.14 13.02
CA THR A 124 -14.82 -10.23 12.99
C THR A 124 -15.44 -9.26 12.00
N PRO A 125 -16.59 -9.58 11.38
CA PRO A 125 -17.32 -8.66 10.52
C PRO A 125 -17.67 -7.34 11.22
N ALA A 126 -17.99 -7.37 12.51
CA ALA A 126 -18.29 -6.18 13.29
C ALA A 126 -17.11 -5.22 13.39
N GLN A 127 -15.89 -5.73 13.62
CA GLN A 127 -14.66 -4.92 13.61
C GLN A 127 -14.41 -4.30 12.25
N ALA A 128 -14.59 -5.07 11.19
CA ALA A 128 -14.43 -4.59 9.82
C ALA A 128 -15.45 -3.49 9.47
N HIS A 129 -16.71 -3.66 9.88
CA HIS A 129 -17.76 -2.66 9.68
C HIS A 129 -17.48 -1.35 10.45
N ALA A 130 -16.99 -1.44 11.68
CA ALA A 130 -16.60 -0.28 12.47
C ALA A 130 -15.44 0.47 11.80
N TYR A 131 -14.47 -0.24 11.27
CA TYR A 131 -13.33 0.33 10.55
C TYR A 131 -13.76 1.04 9.25
N VAL A 132 -14.66 0.44 8.47
CA VAL A 132 -15.20 1.05 7.24
C VAL A 132 -15.94 2.36 7.56
N ARG A 133 -16.77 2.38 8.61
CA ARG A 133 -17.46 3.61 9.05
C ARG A 133 -16.50 4.71 9.50
N GLY A 134 -15.43 4.34 10.23
CA GLY A 134 -14.39 5.29 10.61
C GLY A 134 -13.65 5.88 9.42
N ALA A 135 -13.40 5.07 8.40
CA ALA A 135 -12.78 5.48 7.15
C ALA A 135 -13.63 6.50 6.37
N ASP A 136 -14.94 6.32 6.34
CA ASP A 136 -15.86 7.26 5.68
C ASP A 136 -15.78 8.66 6.29
N ALA A 137 -15.62 8.77 7.61
CA ALA A 137 -15.47 10.05 8.31
C ALA A 137 -14.16 10.78 7.96
N VAL A 138 -13.10 10.06 7.59
CA VAL A 138 -11.79 10.61 7.26
C VAL A 138 -11.70 11.05 5.79
N CYS A 139 -12.38 10.35 4.88
CA CYS A 139 -12.32 10.64 3.44
C CYS A 139 -12.97 11.96 3.01
N TYR A 140 -13.86 12.54 3.82
CA TYR A 140 -14.64 13.74 3.50
C TYR A 140 -14.20 15.01 4.24
N ARG A 141 -13.00 15.01 4.86
CA ARG A 141 -12.43 16.20 5.50
C ARG A 141 -11.23 16.75 4.77
#